data_89098516c62622ad86e6707e8eedab60
#
_entry.id   89098516c62622ad86e6707e8eedab60
#
_cell.length_a   1.000
_cell.length_b   1.000
_cell.length_c   1.000
_cell.angle_alpha   90.00
_cell.angle_beta   90.00
_cell.angle_gamma   90.00
#
_symmetry.space_group_name_H-M   'P 1'
#
loop_
_entity.id
_entity.type
_entity.pdbx_description
1 polymer ?
#
loop_
_entity_poly.entity_id
_entity_poly.type
_entity_poly.pdbx_seq_one_letter_code
_entity_poly.pdbx_strand_id
1 'polypeptide(L)' 'MNTQKLEQVPIDKLVPYARNARTHSKEQIAQLRASLREFGFVSPAVIDADYNILVGHGRITAAREEGYETCLLYTSPSP' A
#
# COMPACT_ATOMS: atom_id res chain seq x y z
N MET A 1 -17.81 -0.37 17.19
CA MET A 1 -17.92 -0.54 15.74
C MET A 1 -16.71 -0.03 15.03
N ASN A 2 -16.11 -0.90 14.27
CA ASN A 2 -14.90 -0.54 13.57
C ASN A 2 -15.24 0.20 12.30
N THR A 3 -15.08 1.51 12.33
CA THR A 3 -15.19 2.26 11.10
C THR A 3 -13.82 2.44 10.51
N GLN A 4 -13.44 1.48 9.69
CA GLN A 4 -12.27 1.66 8.86
C GLN A 4 -12.66 2.56 7.70
N LYS A 5 -12.02 3.70 7.63
CA LYS A 5 -12.26 4.61 6.52
C LYS A 5 -11.26 4.33 5.41
N LEU A 6 -11.81 4.14 4.23
CA LEU A 6 -11.00 4.02 3.02
C LEU A 6 -10.62 5.41 2.56
N GLU A 7 -9.34 5.69 2.51
CA GLU A 7 -8.84 7.01 2.13
C GLU A 7 -7.76 6.92 1.07
N GLN A 8 -7.68 7.94 0.24
CA GLN A 8 -6.54 8.10 -0.66
C GLN A 8 -5.48 8.92 0.05
N VAL A 9 -4.31 8.34 0.19
CA VAL A 9 -3.19 8.97 0.91
C VAL A 9 -2.00 9.07 -0.03
N PRO A 10 -1.29 10.22 -0.03
CA PRO A 10 -0.08 10.34 -0.84
C PRO A 10 0.94 9.27 -0.46
N ILE A 11 1.47 8.59 -1.47
CA ILE A 11 2.43 7.51 -1.25
C ILE A 11 3.67 8.02 -0.50
N ASP A 12 4.05 9.26 -0.75
CA ASP A 12 5.22 9.86 -0.10
C ASP A 12 5.10 10.00 1.41
N LYS A 13 3.88 9.98 1.93
CA LYS A 13 3.66 10.03 3.37
C LYS A 13 3.80 8.67 4.03
N LEU A 14 3.81 7.60 3.27
CA LEU A 14 3.82 6.26 3.80
C LEU A 14 5.23 5.86 4.21
N VAL A 15 5.32 5.20 5.36
CA VAL A 15 6.60 4.77 5.92
C VAL A 15 6.68 3.26 5.84
N PRO A 16 7.67 2.68 5.16
CA PRO A 16 7.87 1.25 5.17
C PRO A 16 8.20 0.80 6.59
N TYR A 17 7.48 -0.19 7.09
CA TYR A 17 7.74 -0.70 8.41
C TYR A 17 8.97 -1.60 8.36
N ALA A 18 10.06 -1.16 8.97
CA ALA A 18 11.37 -1.82 8.82
C ALA A 18 11.37 -3.28 9.27
N ARG A 19 10.56 -3.60 10.28
CA ARG A 19 10.50 -4.98 10.79
C ARG A 19 9.74 -5.92 9.87
N ASN A 20 8.87 -5.38 9.03
CA ASN A 20 8.04 -6.16 8.10
C ASN A 20 8.42 -5.91 6.66
N ALA A 21 9.57 -5.32 6.44
CA ALA A 21 10.03 -5.06 5.09
C ALA A 21 10.43 -6.38 4.43
N ARG A 22 9.46 -7.04 3.86
CA ARG A 22 9.72 -8.22 3.05
C ARG A 22 10.26 -7.76 1.72
N THR A 23 11.38 -8.34 1.35
CA THR A 23 11.93 -8.11 0.03
C THR A 23 11.06 -8.85 -0.98
N HIS A 24 10.32 -8.12 -1.77
CA HIS A 24 9.56 -8.73 -2.86
C HIS A 24 10.50 -8.91 -4.06
N SER A 25 10.37 -10.02 -4.75
CA SER A 25 11.15 -10.25 -5.96
C SER A 25 10.69 -9.30 -7.06
N LYS A 26 11.57 -9.06 -8.01
CA LYS A 26 11.23 -8.22 -9.16
C LYS A 26 10.05 -8.81 -9.94
N GLU A 27 9.96 -10.12 -9.99
CA GLU A 27 8.84 -10.80 -10.66
C GLU A 27 7.52 -10.52 -9.98
N GLN A 28 7.49 -10.55 -8.64
CA GLN A 28 6.28 -10.24 -7.89
C GLN A 28 5.85 -8.80 -8.12
N ILE A 29 6.81 -7.88 -8.06
CA ILE A 29 6.50 -6.47 -8.30
C ILE A 29 5.99 -6.27 -9.73
N ALA A 30 6.59 -6.94 -10.71
CA ALA A 30 6.14 -6.85 -12.09
C ALA A 30 4.70 -7.35 -12.26
N GLN A 31 4.34 -8.44 -11.58
CA GLN A 31 2.97 -8.96 -11.60
C GLN A 31 1.99 -7.99 -10.96
N LEU A 32 2.38 -7.39 -9.85
CA LEU A 32 1.55 -6.39 -9.17
C LEU A 32 1.38 -5.14 -10.04
N ARG A 33 2.44 -4.70 -10.71
CA ARG A 33 2.35 -3.58 -11.63
C ARG A 33 1.40 -3.86 -12.78
N ALA A 34 1.49 -5.07 -13.34
CA ALA A 34 0.58 -5.48 -14.43
C ALA A 34 -0.86 -5.46 -13.95
N SER A 35 -1.12 -5.96 -12.74
CA SER A 35 -2.45 -5.94 -12.15
C SER A 35 -2.95 -4.52 -11.95
N LEU A 36 -2.10 -3.62 -11.49
CA LEU A 36 -2.46 -2.21 -11.31
C LEU A 36 -2.83 -1.55 -12.65
N ARG A 37 -2.11 -1.88 -13.72
CA ARG A 37 -2.42 -1.34 -15.04
C ARG A 37 -3.76 -1.83 -15.55
N GLU A 38 -4.09 -3.08 -15.27
CA GLU A 38 -5.31 -3.69 -15.80
C GLU A 38 -6.53 -3.35 -14.95
N PHE A 39 -6.41 -3.42 -13.63
CA PHE A 39 -7.55 -3.29 -12.73
C PHE A 39 -7.52 -2.04 -11.86
N GLY A 40 -6.41 -1.33 -11.83
CA GLY A 40 -6.22 -0.22 -10.91
C GLY A 40 -5.96 -0.71 -9.49
N PHE A 41 -5.96 0.20 -8.54
CA PHE A 41 -5.67 -0.11 -7.14
C PHE A 41 -6.96 -0.57 -6.45
N VAL A 42 -7.31 -1.85 -6.65
CA VAL A 42 -8.60 -2.40 -6.20
C VAL A 42 -8.56 -3.03 -4.82
N SER A 43 -7.38 -3.37 -4.32
CA SER A 43 -7.23 -3.96 -2.99
C SER A 43 -6.50 -2.97 -2.08
N PRO A 44 -7.19 -2.39 -1.09
CA PRO A 44 -6.55 -1.39 -0.25
C PRO A 44 -5.42 -1.98 0.59
N ALA A 45 -4.39 -1.18 0.83
CA ALA A 45 -3.38 -1.50 1.80
C ALA A 45 -3.83 -1.05 3.19
N VAL A 46 -3.13 -1.47 4.22
CA VAL A 46 -3.46 -1.10 5.60
C VAL A 46 -2.24 -0.42 6.22
N ILE A 47 -2.49 0.70 6.87
CA ILE A 47 -1.47 1.46 7.58
C ILE A 47 -1.92 1.67 9.03
N ASP A 48 -0.98 2.07 9.88
CA ASP A 48 -1.33 2.50 11.24
C ASP A 48 -1.49 4.03 11.30
N ALA A 49 -1.74 4.54 12.49
CA ALA A 49 -1.97 5.97 12.68
C ALA A 49 -0.73 6.82 12.36
N ASP A 50 0.44 6.22 12.35
CA ASP A 50 1.70 6.90 12.03
C ASP A 50 2.11 6.71 10.57
N TYR A 51 1.20 6.22 9.74
CA TYR A 51 1.43 5.95 8.31
C TYR A 51 2.45 4.84 8.03
N ASN A 52 2.71 3.98 9.02
CA ASN A 52 3.51 2.79 8.77
C ASN A 52 2.69 1.76 8.00
N ILE A 53 3.29 1.19 6.97
CA ILE A 53 2.61 0.21 6.13
C ILE A 53 2.57 -1.13 6.87
N LEU A 54 1.38 -1.59 7.18
CA LEU A 54 1.19 -2.88 7.85
C LEU A 54 0.95 -4.01 6.86
N VAL A 55 0.16 -3.73 5.83
CA VAL A 55 -0.19 -4.71 4.80
C VAL A 55 -0.14 -4.02 3.44
N GLY A 56 0.40 -4.70 2.46
CA GLY A 56 0.37 -4.21 1.09
C GLY A 56 1.65 -3.52 0.63
N HIS A 57 2.79 -3.82 1.24
CA HIS A 57 4.08 -3.24 0.82
C HIS A 57 4.33 -3.42 -0.67
N GLY A 58 4.09 -4.62 -1.19
CA GLY A 58 4.32 -4.91 -2.60
C GLY A 58 3.45 -4.07 -3.51
N ARG A 59 2.17 -3.93 -3.17
CA ARG A 59 1.24 -3.12 -3.96
C ARG A 59 1.64 -1.65 -3.96
N ILE A 60 2.04 -1.14 -2.80
CA ILE A 60 2.46 0.26 -2.69
C ILE A 60 3.75 0.48 -3.47
N THR A 61 4.70 -0.44 -3.41
CA THR A 61 5.92 -0.37 -4.20
C THR A 61 5.61 -0.38 -5.69
N ALA A 62 4.74 -1.28 -6.11
CA ALA A 62 4.34 -1.37 -7.51
C ALA A 62 3.62 -0.10 -7.97
N ALA A 63 2.74 0.44 -7.14
CA ALA A 63 2.03 1.67 -7.45
C ALA A 63 3.00 2.86 -7.60
N ARG A 64 3.98 2.94 -6.72
CA ARG A 64 5.00 3.98 -6.82
C ARG A 64 5.77 3.88 -8.13
N GLU A 65 6.14 2.68 -8.52
CA GLU A 65 6.85 2.45 -9.78
C GLU A 65 5.98 2.74 -11.00
N GLU A 66 4.66 2.58 -10.88
CA GLU A 66 3.74 2.91 -11.95
C GLU A 66 3.39 4.40 -12.01
N GLY A 67 3.93 5.20 -11.10
CA GLY A 67 3.71 6.63 -11.13
C GLY A 67 2.46 7.09 -10.37
N TYR A 68 1.91 6.27 -9.53
CA TYR A 68 0.78 6.66 -8.69
C TYR A 68 1.24 7.68 -7.65
N GLU A 69 0.47 8.73 -7.49
CA GLU A 69 0.76 9.74 -6.47
C GLU A 69 0.10 9.39 -5.15
N THR A 70 -1.05 8.73 -5.22
CA THR A 70 -1.82 8.33 -4.05
C THR A 70 -2.23 6.87 -4.17
N CYS A 71 -2.59 6.28 -3.04
CA CYS A 71 -3.13 4.92 -3.04
C CYS A 71 -4.26 4.82 -2.02
N LEU A 72 -5.10 3.81 -2.21
CA LEU A 72 -6.23 3.56 -1.32
C LEU A 72 -5.74 2.77 -0.11
N LEU A 73 -6.06 3.26 1.07
CA LEU A 73 -5.60 2.69 2.32
C LEU A 73 -6.70 2.65 3.35
N TYR A 74 -6.65 1.65 4.21
CA TYR A 74 -7.37 1.65 5.48
C TYR A 74 -6.39 1.99 6.59
N THR A 75 -6.81 2.86 7.49
CA THR A 75 -6.04 3.11 8.71
C THR A 75 -6.53 2.14 9.77
N SER A 76 -5.62 1.29 10.25
CA SER A 76 -5.97 0.36 11.32
C SER A 76 -6.20 1.15 12.60
N PRO A 77 -7.30 0.90 13.32
CA PRO A 77 -7.50 1.57 14.59
C PRO A 77 -6.40 1.15 15.56
N SER A 78 -5.84 2.14 16.24
CA SER A 78 -4.83 1.88 17.24
C SER A 78 -5.42 1.05 18.37
N PRO A 79 -4.73 -0.01 18.80
CA PRO A 79 -5.18 -0.73 19.97
C PRO A 79 -5.13 0.12 21.22
#